data_0752751f379c3f6a80e375673be6aaa2
#
_entry.id   0752751f379c3f6a80e375673be6aaa2
#
_cell.length_a   1.000
_cell.length_b   1.000
_cell.length_c   1.000
_cell.angle_alpha   90.00
_cell.angle_beta   90.00
_cell.angle_gamma   90.00
#
_symmetry.space_group_name_H-M   'P 1'
#
loop_
_entity.id
_entity.type
_entity.pdbx_description
1 polymer ?
#
loop_
_entity_poly.entity_id
_entity_poly.type
_entity_poly.pdbx_seq_one_letter_code
_entity_poly.pdbx_strand_id
1 'polypeptide(L)'
;MNTKQVEYFLELSQTLNYRQASEKLGITQPTLSKAMQHLENDLGFSLFYKQGRSIRLTRQGELFLPYAREALLQLDQGVRTALEQRQVLRLGCIGAIQADALPVFLKIFEKSRPGAYVRIHNSLSYTLQDMLEEDQLDLVLCSPSGRYSDLVFYDFLEQPLYVCLYPGHPLSGRSVITPEDLQGQDMVGHTKDGFFFGLYQASIAGLRNPPKIVAEADEDNTVLSLVRSKMGICIVAMNPTLDLNGLITVPFRQDKVRRMVAIGCKRERAEALRVKKMVAALKKKL
;
A
#
# COMPACT_ATOMS: atom_id res chain seq x y z
N MET A 1 -18.84 -10.34 -28.56
CA MET A 1 -18.07 -10.11 -27.30
C MET A 1 -18.86 -9.20 -26.40
N ASN A 2 -18.99 -9.51 -25.08
CA ASN A 2 -19.61 -8.68 -24.05
C ASN A 2 -18.78 -8.66 -22.76
N THR A 3 -19.08 -7.70 -21.88
CA THR A 3 -18.32 -7.46 -20.63
C THR A 3 -18.24 -8.69 -19.72
N LYS A 4 -19.34 -9.45 -19.56
CA LYS A 4 -19.36 -10.69 -18.76
C LYS A 4 -18.42 -11.76 -19.30
N GLN A 5 -18.32 -11.91 -20.61
CA GLN A 5 -17.39 -12.84 -21.22
C GLN A 5 -15.93 -12.45 -20.94
N VAL A 6 -15.64 -11.14 -20.94
CA VAL A 6 -14.30 -10.62 -20.60
C VAL A 6 -14.00 -10.84 -19.10
N GLU A 7 -14.95 -10.60 -18.20
CA GLU A 7 -14.82 -10.92 -16.77
C GLU A 7 -14.53 -12.41 -16.55
N TYR A 8 -15.26 -13.28 -17.22
CA TYR A 8 -15.07 -14.73 -17.14
C TYR A 8 -13.70 -15.17 -17.67
N PHE A 9 -13.24 -14.54 -18.74
CA PHE A 9 -11.88 -14.76 -19.28
C PHE A 9 -10.82 -14.38 -18.24
N LEU A 10 -10.94 -13.21 -17.59
CA LEU A 10 -10.00 -12.75 -16.59
C LEU A 10 -9.95 -13.68 -15.37
N GLU A 11 -11.10 -14.13 -14.85
CA GLU A 11 -11.13 -15.06 -13.71
C GLU A 11 -10.55 -16.43 -14.11
N LEU A 12 -10.89 -16.94 -15.30
CA LEU A 12 -10.36 -18.20 -15.80
C LEU A 12 -8.85 -18.12 -16.07
N SER A 13 -8.33 -16.97 -16.50
CA SER A 13 -6.90 -16.75 -16.71
C SER A 13 -6.08 -16.79 -15.42
N GLN A 14 -6.67 -16.41 -14.29
CA GLN A 14 -6.03 -16.46 -12.97
C GLN A 14 -6.05 -17.88 -12.38
N THR A 15 -7.18 -18.58 -12.50
CA THR A 15 -7.36 -19.89 -11.87
C THR A 15 -6.83 -21.04 -12.72
N LEU A 16 -6.80 -20.88 -14.03
CA LEU A 16 -6.49 -21.92 -15.04
C LEU A 16 -7.27 -23.22 -14.80
N ASN A 17 -8.45 -23.10 -14.20
CA ASN A 17 -9.31 -24.22 -13.83
C ASN A 17 -10.79 -23.80 -13.95
N TYR A 18 -11.51 -24.43 -14.89
CA TYR A 18 -12.93 -24.13 -15.14
C TYR A 18 -13.83 -24.30 -13.92
N ARG A 19 -13.59 -25.33 -13.09
CA ARG A 19 -14.39 -25.57 -11.89
C ARG A 19 -14.17 -24.46 -10.86
N GLN A 20 -12.92 -24.17 -10.54
CA GLN A 20 -12.59 -23.10 -9.57
C GLN A 20 -13.08 -21.72 -10.05
N ALA A 21 -12.89 -21.40 -11.34
CA ALA A 21 -13.38 -20.15 -11.91
C ALA A 21 -14.91 -20.05 -11.83
N SER A 22 -15.62 -21.13 -12.17
CA SER A 22 -17.10 -21.13 -12.10
C SER A 22 -17.62 -21.01 -10.68
N GLU A 23 -16.99 -21.64 -9.68
CA GLU A 23 -17.32 -21.50 -8.26
C GLU A 23 -17.14 -20.05 -7.79
N LYS A 24 -16.02 -19.41 -8.14
CA LYS A 24 -15.77 -18.00 -7.80
C LYS A 24 -16.75 -17.02 -8.47
N LEU A 25 -17.12 -17.31 -9.71
CA LEU A 25 -18.06 -16.49 -10.49
C LEU A 25 -19.54 -16.74 -10.13
N GLY A 26 -19.83 -17.76 -9.29
CA GLY A 26 -21.20 -18.14 -8.92
C GLY A 26 -22.03 -18.67 -10.10
N ILE A 27 -21.38 -19.33 -11.07
CA ILE A 27 -22.02 -19.90 -12.26
C ILE A 27 -21.70 -21.39 -12.41
N THR A 28 -22.38 -22.08 -13.33
CA THR A 28 -22.04 -23.49 -13.64
C THR A 28 -20.85 -23.58 -14.61
N GLN A 29 -20.06 -24.64 -14.49
CA GLN A 29 -18.93 -24.87 -15.39
C GLN A 29 -19.34 -24.96 -16.89
N PRO A 30 -20.48 -25.59 -17.28
CA PRO A 30 -20.95 -25.53 -18.68
C PRO A 30 -21.25 -24.10 -19.15
N THR A 31 -21.78 -23.23 -18.28
CA THR A 31 -22.03 -21.80 -18.59
C THR A 31 -20.73 -21.08 -18.88
N LEU A 32 -19.72 -21.25 -18.04
CA LEU A 32 -18.38 -20.67 -18.24
C LEU A 32 -17.74 -21.16 -19.54
N SER A 33 -17.78 -22.48 -19.78
CA SER A 33 -17.21 -23.06 -21.00
C SER A 33 -17.86 -22.52 -22.28
N LYS A 34 -19.20 -22.40 -22.28
CA LYS A 34 -19.97 -21.84 -23.40
C LYS A 34 -19.64 -20.38 -23.63
N ALA A 35 -19.49 -19.59 -22.54
CA ALA A 35 -19.12 -18.18 -22.62
C ALA A 35 -17.71 -17.98 -23.21
N MET A 36 -16.74 -18.81 -22.83
CA MET A 36 -15.40 -18.78 -23.40
C MET A 36 -15.40 -19.14 -24.89
N GLN A 37 -16.13 -20.21 -25.28
CA GLN A 37 -16.26 -20.58 -26.67
C GLN A 37 -16.87 -19.47 -27.54
N HIS A 38 -17.90 -18.77 -27.02
CA HIS A 38 -18.47 -17.62 -27.71
C HIS A 38 -17.48 -16.46 -27.83
N LEU A 39 -16.71 -16.20 -26.76
CA LEU A 39 -15.69 -15.14 -26.79
C LEU A 39 -14.60 -15.45 -27.82
N GLU A 40 -14.08 -16.67 -27.85
CA GLU A 40 -13.07 -17.12 -28.82
C GLU A 40 -13.59 -17.05 -30.26
N ASN A 41 -14.86 -17.44 -30.48
CA ASN A 41 -15.49 -17.31 -31.76
C ASN A 41 -15.63 -15.85 -32.23
N ASP A 42 -16.03 -14.95 -31.34
CA ASP A 42 -16.13 -13.51 -31.63
C ASP A 42 -14.77 -12.89 -31.94
N LEU A 43 -13.70 -13.36 -31.28
CA LEU A 43 -12.33 -12.87 -31.46
C LEU A 43 -11.64 -13.51 -32.69
N GLY A 44 -12.09 -14.67 -33.15
CA GLY A 44 -11.49 -15.41 -34.26
C GLY A 44 -10.21 -16.15 -33.90
N PHE A 45 -9.89 -16.29 -32.62
CA PHE A 45 -8.74 -17.05 -32.11
C PHE A 45 -9.03 -17.65 -30.74
N SER A 46 -8.30 -18.73 -30.40
CA SER A 46 -8.41 -19.34 -29.07
C SER A 46 -7.61 -18.62 -28.03
N LEU A 47 -8.22 -18.46 -26.84
CA LEU A 47 -7.60 -17.85 -25.66
C LEU A 47 -6.93 -18.90 -24.77
N PHE A 48 -7.48 -20.12 -24.77
CA PHE A 48 -6.98 -21.22 -23.97
C PHE A 48 -6.70 -22.45 -24.82
N TYR A 49 -5.76 -23.29 -24.35
CA TYR A 49 -5.55 -24.63 -24.90
C TYR A 49 -5.44 -25.66 -23.78
N LYS A 50 -5.75 -26.94 -24.09
CA LYS A 50 -5.61 -28.02 -23.13
C LYS A 50 -4.18 -28.54 -23.09
N GLN A 51 -3.64 -28.67 -21.88
CA GLN A 51 -2.37 -29.35 -21.62
C GLN A 51 -2.59 -30.49 -20.62
N GLY A 52 -2.84 -31.69 -21.14
CA GLY A 52 -3.23 -32.84 -20.33
C GLY A 52 -4.57 -32.61 -19.62
N ARG A 53 -4.55 -32.59 -18.27
CA ARG A 53 -5.74 -32.36 -17.44
C ARG A 53 -5.93 -30.85 -17.05
N SER A 54 -5.01 -30.01 -17.46
CA SER A 54 -5.04 -28.55 -17.17
C SER A 54 -5.31 -27.76 -18.45
N ILE A 55 -5.60 -26.45 -18.26
CA ILE A 55 -5.67 -25.48 -19.35
C ILE A 55 -4.57 -24.43 -19.17
N ARG A 56 -4.15 -23.85 -20.28
CA ARG A 56 -3.18 -22.77 -20.33
C ARG A 56 -3.66 -21.69 -21.30
N LEU A 57 -3.18 -20.46 -21.13
CA LEU A 57 -3.36 -19.40 -22.12
C LEU A 57 -2.59 -19.73 -23.40
N THR A 58 -3.19 -19.49 -24.54
CA THR A 58 -2.47 -19.41 -25.82
C THR A 58 -1.61 -18.14 -25.85
N ARG A 59 -0.70 -18.06 -26.82
CA ARG A 59 0.06 -16.81 -27.04
C ARG A 59 -0.87 -15.61 -27.27
N GLN A 60 -1.95 -15.81 -28.03
CA GLN A 60 -2.98 -14.79 -28.27
C GLN A 60 -3.72 -14.43 -26.98
N GLY A 61 -4.01 -15.42 -26.12
CA GLY A 61 -4.62 -15.22 -24.81
C GLY A 61 -3.73 -14.39 -23.88
N GLU A 62 -2.41 -14.66 -23.86
CA GLU A 62 -1.44 -13.87 -23.08
C GLU A 62 -1.35 -12.44 -23.58
N LEU A 63 -1.34 -12.22 -24.89
CA LEU A 63 -1.32 -10.87 -25.47
C LEU A 63 -2.65 -10.11 -25.23
N PHE A 64 -3.77 -10.80 -25.25
CA PHE A 64 -5.10 -10.19 -25.04
C PHE A 64 -5.36 -9.86 -23.57
N LEU A 65 -4.77 -10.58 -22.63
CA LEU A 65 -5.02 -10.46 -21.18
C LEU A 65 -4.85 -9.04 -20.62
N PRO A 66 -3.75 -8.31 -20.89
CA PRO A 66 -3.59 -6.95 -20.39
C PRO A 66 -4.66 -5.99 -20.94
N TYR A 67 -4.99 -6.08 -22.22
CA TYR A 67 -6.02 -5.25 -22.86
C TYR A 67 -7.42 -5.54 -22.33
N ALA A 68 -7.75 -6.82 -22.11
CA ALA A 68 -9.02 -7.22 -21.50
C ALA A 68 -9.19 -6.65 -20.09
N ARG A 69 -8.12 -6.66 -19.29
CA ARG A 69 -8.11 -6.09 -17.94
C ARG A 69 -8.29 -4.58 -17.98
N GLU A 70 -7.54 -3.90 -18.83
CA GLU A 70 -7.63 -2.45 -18.96
C GLU A 70 -9.01 -2.00 -19.46
N ALA A 71 -9.60 -2.70 -20.44
CA ALA A 71 -10.93 -2.40 -20.93
C ALA A 71 -12.01 -2.47 -19.83
N LEU A 72 -11.98 -3.49 -18.96
CA LEU A 72 -12.90 -3.57 -17.82
C LEU A 72 -12.67 -2.46 -16.80
N LEU A 73 -11.41 -2.12 -16.52
CA LEU A 73 -11.07 -0.98 -15.64
C LEU A 73 -11.62 0.33 -16.20
N GLN A 74 -11.48 0.59 -17.50
CA GLN A 74 -11.99 1.78 -18.17
C GLN A 74 -13.52 1.85 -18.17
N LEU A 75 -14.20 0.72 -18.39
CA LEU A 75 -15.66 0.66 -18.30
C LEU A 75 -16.16 0.94 -16.89
N ASP A 76 -15.54 0.32 -15.87
CA ASP A 76 -15.88 0.55 -14.47
C ASP A 76 -15.61 2.03 -14.08
N GLN A 77 -14.52 2.60 -14.57
CA GLN A 77 -14.21 4.02 -14.40
C GLN A 77 -15.25 4.92 -15.08
N GLY A 78 -15.68 4.58 -16.32
CA GLY A 78 -16.72 5.31 -17.02
C GLY A 78 -18.07 5.27 -16.31
N VAL A 79 -18.48 4.10 -15.80
CA VAL A 79 -19.70 3.95 -14.99
C VAL A 79 -19.58 4.76 -13.69
N ARG A 80 -18.43 4.71 -13.03
CA ARG A 80 -18.17 5.52 -11.82
C ARG A 80 -18.25 7.01 -12.14
N THR A 81 -17.61 7.45 -13.21
CA THR A 81 -17.68 8.87 -13.65
C THR A 81 -19.09 9.31 -13.99
N ALA A 82 -19.86 8.45 -14.64
CA ALA A 82 -21.26 8.71 -14.97
C ALA A 82 -22.20 8.71 -13.74
N LEU A 83 -21.90 7.86 -12.76
CA LEU A 83 -22.60 7.82 -11.47
C LEU A 83 -22.12 8.93 -10.50
N GLU A 84 -21.03 9.61 -10.83
CA GLU A 84 -20.37 10.68 -10.06
C GLU A 84 -21.15 12.00 -10.00
N GLN A 85 -22.43 11.97 -9.91
CA GLN A 85 -23.13 13.00 -9.13
C GLN A 85 -22.77 12.93 -7.62
N ARG A 86 -22.21 11.84 -7.13
CA ARG A 86 -21.49 11.75 -5.84
C ARG A 86 -19.98 11.67 -6.13
N GLN A 87 -19.27 12.76 -5.82
CA GLN A 87 -17.81 12.77 -5.88
C GLN A 87 -17.25 11.72 -4.91
N VAL A 88 -16.84 10.57 -5.44
CA VAL A 88 -16.15 9.53 -4.65
C VAL A 88 -14.67 9.85 -4.62
N LEU A 89 -14.09 10.04 -3.44
CA LEU A 89 -12.64 10.10 -3.25
C LEU A 89 -12.13 8.70 -2.86
N ARG A 90 -11.24 8.13 -3.67
CA ARG A 90 -10.51 6.90 -3.34
C ARG A 90 -9.21 7.31 -2.65
N LEU A 91 -9.16 7.13 -1.34
CA LEU A 91 -8.07 7.59 -0.47
C LEU A 91 -7.25 6.41 0.02
N GLY A 92 -5.96 6.37 -0.31
CA GLY A 92 -5.00 5.46 0.32
C GLY A 92 -4.45 6.05 1.62
N CYS A 93 -4.25 5.24 2.65
CA CYS A 93 -3.74 5.70 3.94
C CYS A 93 -2.88 4.63 4.60
N ILE A 94 -1.72 5.04 5.16
CA ILE A 94 -0.90 4.16 6.01
C ILE A 94 -1.47 4.05 7.41
N GLY A 95 -1.23 2.91 8.08
CA GLY A 95 -1.71 2.63 9.44
C GLY A 95 -1.30 3.69 10.47
N ALA A 96 -0.06 4.17 10.38
CA ALA A 96 0.56 5.07 11.35
C ALA A 96 -0.16 6.43 11.58
N ILE A 97 -1.08 6.84 10.69
CA ILE A 97 -1.79 8.12 10.80
C ILE A 97 -3.31 7.98 10.95
N GLN A 98 -3.80 6.76 11.15
CA GLN A 98 -5.25 6.49 11.21
C GLN A 98 -5.92 7.12 12.43
N ALA A 99 -5.22 7.20 13.57
CA ALA A 99 -5.78 7.71 14.81
C ALA A 99 -5.74 9.24 14.95
N ASP A 100 -4.88 9.92 14.23
CA ASP A 100 -4.63 11.35 14.36
C ASP A 100 -4.85 12.14 13.06
N ALA A 101 -3.96 12.03 12.09
CA ALA A 101 -3.98 12.86 10.89
C ALA A 101 -5.14 12.53 9.94
N LEU A 102 -5.53 11.26 9.80
CA LEU A 102 -6.63 10.86 8.91
C LEU A 102 -7.98 11.49 9.29
N PRO A 103 -8.43 11.47 10.56
CA PRO A 103 -9.67 12.15 10.95
C PRO A 103 -9.64 13.66 10.71
N VAL A 104 -8.48 14.30 10.91
CA VAL A 104 -8.31 15.73 10.63
C VAL A 104 -8.39 16.01 9.13
N PHE A 105 -7.73 15.17 8.30
CA PHE A 105 -7.84 15.25 6.85
C PHE A 105 -9.27 15.13 6.36
N LEU A 106 -10.02 14.13 6.83
CA LEU A 106 -11.42 13.91 6.42
C LEU A 106 -12.30 15.12 6.75
N LYS A 107 -12.14 15.74 7.93
CA LYS A 107 -12.87 16.97 8.28
C LYS A 107 -12.52 18.16 7.38
N ILE A 108 -11.26 18.26 6.93
CA ILE A 108 -10.84 19.32 6.00
C ILE A 108 -11.40 19.04 4.61
N PHE A 109 -11.35 17.79 4.16
CA PHE A 109 -11.86 17.36 2.87
C PHE A 109 -13.37 17.58 2.76
N GLU A 110 -14.16 17.18 3.76
CA GLU A 110 -15.60 17.37 3.83
C GLU A 110 -15.99 18.86 3.70
N LYS A 111 -15.26 19.75 4.39
CA LYS A 111 -15.49 21.20 4.25
C LYS A 111 -15.20 21.73 2.85
N SER A 112 -14.26 21.16 2.14
CA SER A 112 -13.90 21.56 0.78
C SER A 112 -14.82 20.97 -0.29
N ARG A 113 -15.44 19.83 0.01
CA ARG A 113 -16.35 19.06 -0.88
C ARG A 113 -17.49 18.42 -0.07
N PRO A 114 -18.49 19.20 0.35
CA PRO A 114 -19.62 18.71 1.11
C PRO A 114 -20.36 17.59 0.39
N GLY A 115 -20.66 16.50 1.11
CA GLY A 115 -21.40 15.35 0.58
C GLY A 115 -20.58 14.39 -0.28
N ALA A 116 -19.27 14.62 -0.45
CA ALA A 116 -18.39 13.66 -1.13
C ALA A 116 -18.30 12.37 -0.33
N TYR A 117 -18.36 11.23 -1.02
CA TYR A 117 -18.13 9.92 -0.41
C TYR A 117 -16.62 9.59 -0.43
N VAL A 118 -16.07 9.18 0.70
CA VAL A 118 -14.66 8.79 0.79
C VAL A 118 -14.57 7.29 1.00
N ARG A 119 -13.85 6.59 0.09
CA ARG A 119 -13.48 5.19 0.24
C ARG A 119 -12.02 5.13 0.66
N ILE A 120 -11.75 4.54 1.83
CA ILE A 120 -10.40 4.44 2.38
C ILE A 120 -9.83 3.06 2.10
N HIS A 121 -8.59 3.02 1.62
CA HIS A 121 -7.79 1.81 1.45
C HIS A 121 -6.54 1.89 2.31
N ASN A 122 -6.33 0.91 3.17
CA ASN A 122 -5.16 0.85 4.06
C ASN A 122 -4.12 -0.11 3.48
N SER A 123 -2.87 0.36 3.34
CA SER A 123 -1.75 -0.47 2.89
C SER A 123 -0.42 0.20 3.22
N LEU A 124 0.69 -0.44 2.83
CA LEU A 124 2.04 0.10 2.93
C LEU A 124 2.28 1.23 1.92
N SER A 125 3.23 2.12 2.23
CA SER A 125 3.49 3.32 1.41
C SER A 125 3.78 3.00 -0.06
N TYR A 126 4.53 1.96 -0.36
CA TYR A 126 4.89 1.62 -1.74
C TYR A 126 3.70 1.06 -2.50
N THR A 127 2.95 0.14 -1.90
CA THR A 127 1.71 -0.39 -2.48
C THR A 127 0.69 0.72 -2.78
N LEU A 128 0.53 1.69 -1.85
CA LEU A 128 -0.38 2.82 -2.08
C LEU A 128 0.07 3.71 -3.25
N GLN A 129 1.39 3.87 -3.44
CA GLN A 129 1.93 4.63 -4.56
C GLN A 129 1.76 3.87 -5.89
N ASP A 130 1.94 2.55 -5.89
CA ASP A 130 1.66 1.69 -7.05
C ASP A 130 0.17 1.80 -7.45
N MET A 131 -0.75 1.69 -6.49
CA MET A 131 -2.19 1.86 -6.71
C MET A 131 -2.57 3.27 -7.20
N LEU A 132 -1.87 4.30 -6.73
CA LEU A 132 -2.07 5.69 -7.18
C LEU A 132 -1.62 5.87 -8.63
N GLU A 133 -0.47 5.29 -9.00
CA GLU A 133 0.05 5.31 -10.37
C GLU A 133 -0.88 4.58 -11.34
N GLU A 134 -1.48 3.47 -10.88
CA GLU A 134 -2.44 2.66 -11.65
C GLU A 134 -3.88 3.24 -11.66
N ASP A 135 -4.09 4.48 -11.22
CA ASP A 135 -5.41 5.13 -11.12
C ASP A 135 -6.45 4.40 -10.25
N GLN A 136 -6.02 3.50 -9.36
CA GLN A 136 -6.89 2.85 -8.39
C GLN A 136 -7.23 3.77 -7.21
N LEU A 137 -6.37 4.74 -6.91
CA LEU A 137 -6.55 5.77 -5.89
C LEU A 137 -6.49 7.17 -6.49
N ASP A 138 -7.11 8.15 -5.82
CA ASP A 138 -7.09 9.56 -6.22
C ASP A 138 -6.08 10.36 -5.38
N LEU A 139 -5.95 10.01 -4.11
CA LEU A 139 -5.02 10.58 -3.15
C LEU A 139 -4.43 9.49 -2.27
N VAL A 140 -3.21 9.71 -1.79
CA VAL A 140 -2.59 8.88 -0.76
C VAL A 140 -2.05 9.73 0.38
N LEU A 141 -2.16 9.24 1.62
CA LEU A 141 -1.51 9.76 2.80
C LEU A 141 -0.44 8.74 3.23
N CYS A 142 0.80 8.96 2.80
CA CYS A 142 1.88 7.99 2.99
C CYS A 142 3.26 8.66 2.98
N SER A 143 4.31 7.88 3.18
CA SER A 143 5.68 8.38 3.00
C SER A 143 6.07 8.36 1.53
N PRO A 144 6.64 9.47 1.01
CA PRO A 144 7.15 9.52 -0.36
C PRO A 144 8.30 8.54 -0.58
N SER A 145 8.40 7.95 -1.78
CA SER A 145 9.50 7.06 -2.17
C SER A 145 10.38 7.61 -3.29
N GLY A 146 9.90 8.57 -4.06
CA GLY A 146 10.56 9.03 -5.28
C GLY A 146 10.54 8.03 -6.45
N ARG A 147 9.74 6.93 -6.36
CA ARG A 147 9.69 5.87 -7.40
C ARG A 147 9.04 6.33 -8.71
N TYR A 148 8.11 7.26 -8.66
CA TYR A 148 7.31 7.71 -9.80
C TYR A 148 7.47 9.20 -10.05
N SER A 149 7.83 9.59 -11.27
CA SER A 149 8.05 10.99 -11.68
C SER A 149 6.73 11.78 -11.77
N ASP A 150 5.62 11.09 -12.06
CA ASP A 150 4.32 11.71 -12.30
C ASP A 150 3.51 11.90 -11.01
N LEU A 151 3.96 11.29 -9.92
CA LEU A 151 3.41 11.52 -8.60
C LEU A 151 4.06 12.75 -7.96
N VAL A 152 3.25 13.56 -7.31
CA VAL A 152 3.70 14.70 -6.51
C VAL A 152 3.27 14.53 -5.08
N PHE A 153 4.19 14.86 -4.17
CA PHE A 153 3.98 14.72 -2.73
C PHE A 153 4.14 16.07 -2.04
N TYR A 154 3.28 16.33 -1.06
CA TYR A 154 3.27 17.54 -0.26
C TYR A 154 3.32 17.15 1.21
N ASP A 155 4.47 17.33 1.82
CA ASP A 155 4.72 16.97 3.22
C ASP A 155 3.83 17.75 4.17
N PHE A 156 3.27 17.09 5.18
CA PHE A 156 2.44 17.74 6.20
C PHE A 156 2.78 17.33 7.64
N LEU A 157 3.41 16.17 7.85
CA LEU A 157 3.73 15.66 9.18
C LEU A 157 5.12 15.02 9.17
N GLU A 158 5.97 15.38 10.14
CA GLU A 158 7.21 14.68 10.48
C GLU A 158 6.97 13.84 11.73
N GLN A 159 7.20 12.54 11.65
CA GLN A 159 7.07 11.64 12.79
C GLN A 159 8.44 11.37 13.40
N PRO A 160 8.63 11.62 14.71
CA PRO A 160 9.90 11.36 15.39
C PRO A 160 10.16 9.85 15.47
N LEU A 161 11.44 9.48 15.34
CA LEU A 161 11.89 8.10 15.38
C LEU A 161 12.32 7.71 16.79
N TYR A 162 11.96 6.50 17.18
CA TYR A 162 12.33 5.90 18.46
C TYR A 162 12.84 4.47 18.27
N VAL A 163 13.76 4.08 19.13
CA VAL A 163 14.10 2.66 19.31
C VAL A 163 13.20 2.09 20.38
N CYS A 164 12.50 1.01 20.07
CA CYS A 164 11.72 0.23 21.03
C CYS A 164 12.53 -0.94 21.55
N LEU A 165 12.56 -1.07 22.87
CA LEU A 165 13.38 -2.00 23.65
C LEU A 165 12.49 -2.80 24.59
N TYR A 166 12.84 -4.05 24.84
CA TYR A 166 12.24 -4.81 25.95
C TYR A 166 12.86 -4.40 27.30
N PRO A 167 12.16 -4.53 28.43
CA PRO A 167 12.69 -4.23 29.76
C PRO A 167 13.95 -5.05 30.07
N GLY A 168 14.97 -4.34 30.58
CA GLY A 168 16.28 -4.95 30.89
C GLY A 168 17.26 -5.02 29.71
N HIS A 169 16.92 -4.47 28.56
CA HIS A 169 17.86 -4.32 27.46
C HIS A 169 19.00 -3.34 27.85
N PRO A 170 20.28 -3.60 27.50
CA PRO A 170 21.42 -2.74 27.90
C PRO A 170 21.27 -1.26 27.50
N LEU A 171 20.58 -0.98 26.39
CA LEU A 171 20.33 0.39 25.91
C LEU A 171 19.15 1.09 26.61
N SER A 172 18.40 0.43 27.49
CA SER A 172 17.18 0.99 28.11
C SER A 172 17.42 2.19 29.03
N GLY A 173 18.64 2.35 29.52
CA GLY A 173 19.06 3.49 30.34
C GLY A 173 19.58 4.71 29.55
N ARG A 174 19.61 4.63 28.22
CA ARG A 174 20.04 5.75 27.37
C ARG A 174 18.95 6.81 27.27
N SER A 175 19.35 8.09 27.24
CA SER A 175 18.45 9.20 26.93
C SER A 175 18.22 9.41 25.44
N VAL A 176 19.15 8.95 24.61
CA VAL A 176 19.14 8.98 23.15
C VAL A 176 19.93 7.79 22.63
N ILE A 177 19.49 7.19 21.54
CA ILE A 177 20.20 6.14 20.81
C ILE A 177 20.59 6.70 19.44
N THR A 178 21.83 6.39 19.00
CA THR A 178 22.36 6.74 17.68
C THR A 178 22.58 5.47 16.85
N PRO A 179 22.83 5.57 15.53
CA PRO A 179 23.19 4.41 14.71
C PRO A 179 24.36 3.61 15.28
N GLU A 180 25.36 4.27 15.87
CA GLU A 180 26.55 3.63 16.46
C GLU A 180 26.19 2.73 17.65
N ASP A 181 25.18 3.10 18.45
CA ASP A 181 24.68 2.30 19.56
C ASP A 181 23.99 1.00 19.11
N LEU A 182 23.55 0.95 17.85
CA LEU A 182 22.89 -0.23 17.26
C LEU A 182 23.88 -1.31 16.80
N GLN A 183 25.18 -1.02 16.78
CA GLN A 183 26.17 -1.99 16.32
C GLN A 183 26.13 -3.29 17.10
N GLY A 184 26.07 -4.40 16.35
CA GLY A 184 26.05 -5.76 16.92
C GLY A 184 24.76 -6.14 17.65
N GLN A 185 23.74 -5.30 17.63
CA GLN A 185 22.43 -5.60 18.22
C GLN A 185 21.62 -6.54 17.31
N ASP A 186 20.82 -7.42 17.93
CA ASP A 186 19.75 -8.13 17.22
C ASP A 186 18.55 -7.18 17.04
N MET A 187 18.05 -7.06 15.81
CA MET A 187 16.93 -6.18 15.48
C MET A 187 15.81 -6.93 14.80
N VAL A 188 14.58 -6.53 15.11
CA VAL A 188 13.38 -6.87 14.35
C VAL A 188 13.15 -5.76 13.33
N GLY A 189 13.10 -6.12 12.05
CA GLY A 189 12.95 -5.20 10.94
C GLY A 189 11.53 -5.17 10.37
N HIS A 190 11.34 -4.25 9.44
CA HIS A 190 10.18 -4.24 8.53
C HIS A 190 10.59 -4.83 7.19
N THR A 191 9.63 -5.45 6.49
CA THR A 191 9.86 -6.05 5.18
C THR A 191 10.28 -5.02 4.13
N LYS A 192 10.87 -5.50 3.02
CA LYS A 192 11.44 -4.65 1.96
C LYS A 192 10.44 -3.71 1.27
N ASP A 193 9.15 -4.04 1.33
CA ASP A 193 8.09 -3.23 0.71
C ASP A 193 7.65 -2.05 1.59
N GLY A 194 8.21 -1.93 2.80
CA GLY A 194 7.93 -0.87 3.74
C GLY A 194 8.96 0.27 3.70
N PHE A 195 8.51 1.47 4.05
CA PHE A 195 9.39 2.65 4.19
C PHE A 195 10.54 2.41 5.18
N PHE A 196 10.29 1.69 6.27
CA PHE A 196 11.28 1.46 7.32
C PHE A 196 12.49 0.65 6.87
N PHE A 197 12.34 -0.22 5.87
CA PHE A 197 13.48 -0.93 5.31
C PHE A 197 14.53 0.04 4.74
N GLY A 198 14.13 1.00 3.93
CA GLY A 198 15.02 2.01 3.37
C GLY A 198 15.63 2.92 4.45
N LEU A 199 14.82 3.32 5.44
CA LEU A 199 15.27 4.10 6.59
C LEU A 199 16.32 3.34 7.39
N TYR A 200 16.06 2.06 7.70
CA TYR A 200 17.02 1.21 8.41
C TYR A 200 18.34 1.10 7.64
N GLN A 201 18.31 0.75 6.34
CA GLN A 201 19.50 0.64 5.50
C GLN A 201 20.32 1.94 5.49
N ALA A 202 19.66 3.08 5.35
CA ALA A 202 20.33 4.38 5.36
C ALA A 202 20.94 4.72 6.73
N SER A 203 20.28 4.34 7.83
CA SER A 203 20.74 4.59 9.20
C SER A 203 21.99 3.79 9.55
N ILE A 204 22.09 2.55 9.08
CA ILE A 204 23.24 1.66 9.40
C ILE A 204 24.37 1.74 8.36
N ALA A 205 24.19 2.47 7.27
CA ALA A 205 25.20 2.58 6.21
C ALA A 205 26.52 3.13 6.76
N GLY A 206 27.59 2.33 6.60
CA GLY A 206 28.94 2.68 7.05
C GLY A 206 29.29 2.20 8.48
N LEU A 207 28.39 1.53 9.19
CA LEU A 207 28.73 0.89 10.45
C LEU A 207 29.66 -0.31 10.23
N ARG A 208 30.68 -0.45 11.10
CA ARG A 208 31.66 -1.55 11.02
C ARG A 208 31.04 -2.91 11.33
N ASN A 209 30.14 -2.95 12.30
CA ASN A 209 29.42 -4.15 12.73
C ASN A 209 27.91 -3.85 12.72
N PRO A 210 27.26 -3.86 11.54
CA PRO A 210 25.85 -3.49 11.45
C PRO A 210 24.99 -4.46 12.28
N PRO A 211 23.84 -3.98 12.79
CA PRO A 211 22.90 -4.82 13.52
C PRO A 211 22.38 -5.96 12.64
N LYS A 212 22.06 -7.09 13.27
CA LYS A 212 21.52 -8.27 12.59
C LYS A 212 20.01 -8.25 12.62
N ILE A 213 19.36 -8.34 11.45
CA ILE A 213 17.92 -8.58 11.40
C ILE A 213 17.65 -10.05 11.70
N VAL A 214 16.95 -10.32 12.81
CA VAL A 214 16.61 -11.67 13.27
C VAL A 214 15.17 -12.07 12.90
N ALA A 215 14.31 -11.11 12.63
CA ALA A 215 12.93 -11.30 12.15
C ALA A 215 12.44 -10.05 11.42
N GLU A 216 11.47 -10.22 10.53
CA GLU A 216 10.82 -9.14 9.78
C GLU A 216 9.31 -9.30 9.81
N ALA A 217 8.58 -8.17 9.85
CA ALA A 217 7.12 -8.14 9.71
C ALA A 217 6.67 -6.85 9.01
N ASP A 218 5.46 -6.86 8.46
CA ASP A 218 4.90 -5.71 7.72
C ASP A 218 4.27 -4.66 8.64
N GLU A 219 3.70 -5.11 9.76
CA GLU A 219 2.91 -4.30 10.68
C GLU A 219 3.71 -3.90 11.92
N ASP A 220 3.68 -2.61 12.28
CA ASP A 220 4.37 -2.05 13.45
C ASP A 220 4.08 -2.84 14.74
N ASN A 221 2.81 -3.15 15.02
CA ASN A 221 2.43 -3.86 16.23
C ASN A 221 2.88 -5.32 16.25
N THR A 222 3.05 -5.96 15.11
CA THR A 222 3.69 -7.28 15.00
C THR A 222 5.17 -7.18 15.33
N VAL A 223 5.87 -6.18 14.77
CA VAL A 223 7.29 -5.91 15.11
C VAL A 223 7.45 -5.66 16.61
N LEU A 224 6.58 -4.83 17.22
CA LEU A 224 6.59 -4.56 18.67
C LEU A 224 6.34 -5.81 19.53
N SER A 225 5.49 -6.73 19.06
CA SER A 225 5.25 -8.01 19.74
C SER A 225 6.48 -8.90 19.76
N LEU A 226 7.26 -8.91 18.67
CA LEU A 226 8.53 -9.63 18.58
C LEU A 226 9.59 -9.00 19.50
N VAL A 227 9.64 -7.66 19.60
CA VAL A 227 10.50 -6.96 20.59
C VAL A 227 10.10 -7.34 22.00
N ARG A 228 8.81 -7.38 22.32
CA ARG A 228 8.28 -7.78 23.64
C ARG A 228 8.69 -9.21 24.00
N SER A 229 8.80 -10.08 23.00
CA SER A 229 9.30 -11.47 23.14
C SER A 229 10.82 -11.56 23.25
N LYS A 230 11.54 -10.43 23.31
CA LYS A 230 13.00 -10.32 23.43
C LYS A 230 13.77 -10.90 22.25
N MET A 231 13.16 -10.94 21.06
CA MET A 231 13.87 -11.40 19.85
C MET A 231 14.91 -10.38 19.36
N GLY A 232 14.72 -9.10 19.67
CA GLY A 232 15.59 -8.01 19.27
C GLY A 232 14.98 -6.66 19.63
N ILE A 233 15.53 -5.59 19.10
CA ILE A 233 15.02 -4.21 19.23
C ILE A 233 14.52 -3.72 17.87
N CYS A 234 13.75 -2.63 17.80
CA CYS A 234 13.31 -2.09 16.51
C CYS A 234 13.33 -0.56 16.49
N ILE A 235 13.29 0.02 15.30
CA ILE A 235 13.06 1.45 15.07
C ILE A 235 11.62 1.63 14.61
N VAL A 236 10.90 2.55 15.24
CA VAL A 236 9.53 2.92 14.86
C VAL A 236 9.38 4.43 14.74
N ALA A 237 8.42 4.88 13.94
CA ALA A 237 7.95 6.27 13.97
C ALA A 237 6.83 6.38 15.01
N MET A 238 7.02 7.26 15.99
CA MET A 238 6.04 7.42 17.07
C MET A 238 4.70 7.89 16.54
N ASN A 239 3.66 7.15 16.89
CA ASN A 239 2.29 7.44 16.53
C ASN A 239 1.30 6.80 17.52
N PRO A 240 0.03 7.27 17.59
CA PRO A 240 -0.94 6.81 18.59
C PRO A 240 -1.45 5.37 18.39
N THR A 241 -1.16 4.72 17.25
CA THR A 241 -1.64 3.35 16.98
C THR A 241 -0.70 2.26 17.51
N LEU A 242 0.48 2.64 18.01
CA LEU A 242 1.47 1.70 18.52
C LEU A 242 1.07 1.15 19.89
N ASP A 243 1.06 -0.17 20.02
CA ASP A 243 0.96 -0.83 21.32
C ASP A 243 2.34 -0.90 22.00
N LEU A 244 2.63 0.11 22.81
CA LEU A 244 3.89 0.24 23.55
C LEU A 244 3.87 -0.40 24.95
N ASN A 245 2.78 -1.08 25.34
CA ASN A 245 2.68 -1.71 26.64
C ASN A 245 3.82 -2.70 26.90
N GLY A 246 4.49 -2.54 28.02
CA GLY A 246 5.61 -3.40 28.41
C GLY A 246 6.91 -3.21 27.60
N LEU A 247 7.00 -2.12 26.83
CA LEU A 247 8.19 -1.73 26.08
C LEU A 247 8.77 -0.41 26.59
N ILE A 248 10.06 -0.20 26.36
CA ILE A 248 10.78 1.03 26.64
C ILE A 248 11.07 1.71 25.31
N THR A 249 10.77 2.99 25.19
CA THR A 249 11.04 3.77 24.00
C THR A 249 12.12 4.81 24.27
N VAL A 250 13.14 4.86 23.44
CA VAL A 250 14.23 5.84 23.52
C VAL A 250 14.31 6.59 22.20
N PRO A 251 14.39 7.93 22.22
CA PRO A 251 14.54 8.72 21.00
C PRO A 251 15.73 8.24 20.15
N PHE A 252 15.50 8.04 18.86
CA PHE A 252 16.53 7.67 17.90
C PHE A 252 17.00 8.93 17.15
N ARG A 253 18.24 9.32 17.35
CA ARG A 253 18.83 10.49 16.68
C ARG A 253 19.73 10.05 15.54
N GLN A 254 19.38 10.51 14.36
CA GLN A 254 20.20 10.38 13.16
C GLN A 254 19.83 11.52 12.18
N ASP A 255 20.79 11.94 11.35
CA ASP A 255 20.63 13.13 10.48
C ASP A 255 20.34 12.77 9.03
N LYS A 256 20.43 11.49 8.67
CA LYS A 256 20.37 11.05 7.26
C LYS A 256 18.96 10.90 6.71
N VAL A 257 17.99 10.54 7.55
CA VAL A 257 16.63 10.21 7.10
C VAL A 257 15.59 10.77 8.06
N ARG A 258 14.52 11.32 7.51
CA ARG A 258 13.34 11.79 8.26
C ARG A 258 12.11 10.99 7.85
N ARG A 259 11.29 10.66 8.81
CA ARG A 259 9.98 10.05 8.55
C ARG A 259 8.97 11.14 8.22
N MET A 260 8.83 11.44 6.95
CA MET A 260 7.82 12.38 6.46
C MET A 260 6.56 11.65 6.04
N VAL A 261 5.40 12.20 6.35
CA VAL A 261 4.12 11.81 5.79
C VAL A 261 3.60 12.95 4.92
N ALA A 262 3.17 12.60 3.73
CA ALA A 262 2.74 13.55 2.70
C ALA A 262 1.37 13.19 2.12
N ILE A 263 0.69 14.18 1.55
CA ILE A 263 -0.39 13.94 0.60
C ILE A 263 0.23 13.74 -0.77
N GLY A 264 0.03 12.56 -1.37
CA GLY A 264 0.44 12.23 -2.72
C GLY A 264 -0.73 12.18 -3.69
N CYS A 265 -0.53 12.64 -4.92
CA CYS A 265 -1.47 12.54 -6.03
C CYS A 265 -0.75 12.58 -7.37
N LYS A 266 -1.44 12.22 -8.46
CA LYS A 266 -0.92 12.50 -9.81
C LYS A 266 -0.78 14.01 -10.02
N ARG A 267 0.29 14.43 -10.67
CA ARG A 267 0.63 15.85 -10.90
C ARG A 267 -0.51 16.64 -11.53
N GLU A 268 -1.14 16.06 -12.55
CA GLU A 268 -2.27 16.66 -13.27
C GLU A 268 -3.51 16.91 -12.41
N ARG A 269 -3.71 16.12 -11.33
CA ARG A 269 -4.87 16.21 -10.43
C ARG A 269 -4.65 17.12 -9.22
N ALA A 270 -3.40 17.52 -8.95
CA ALA A 270 -3.03 18.25 -7.74
C ALA A 270 -3.80 19.57 -7.56
N GLU A 271 -4.02 20.31 -8.64
CA GLU A 271 -4.74 21.58 -8.61
C GLU A 271 -6.25 21.36 -8.44
N ALA A 272 -6.86 20.49 -9.23
CA ALA A 272 -8.28 20.14 -9.14
C ALA A 272 -8.67 19.62 -7.76
N LEU A 273 -7.80 18.86 -7.12
CA LEU A 273 -7.97 18.34 -5.76
C LEU A 273 -7.62 19.38 -4.67
N ARG A 274 -7.07 20.53 -5.04
CA ARG A 274 -6.65 21.59 -4.12
C ARG A 274 -5.70 21.12 -3.02
N VAL A 275 -4.79 20.19 -3.36
CA VAL A 275 -3.92 19.49 -2.40
C VAL A 275 -3.11 20.45 -1.53
N LYS A 276 -2.53 21.52 -2.12
CA LYS A 276 -1.78 22.54 -1.36
C LYS A 276 -2.61 23.21 -0.26
N LYS A 277 -3.90 23.47 -0.51
CA LYS A 277 -4.80 24.06 0.50
C LYS A 277 -5.09 23.07 1.63
N MET A 278 -5.27 21.79 1.31
CA MET A 278 -5.46 20.74 2.32
C MET A 278 -4.22 20.56 3.19
N VAL A 279 -3.03 20.55 2.59
CA VAL A 279 -1.74 20.47 3.32
C VAL A 279 -1.59 21.66 4.27
N ALA A 280 -1.83 22.89 3.80
CA ALA A 280 -1.75 24.08 4.64
C ALA A 280 -2.74 24.05 5.82
N ALA A 281 -3.93 23.47 5.60
CA ALA A 281 -4.93 23.32 6.65
C ALA A 281 -4.57 22.20 7.65
N LEU A 282 -3.94 21.10 7.18
CA LEU A 282 -3.44 20.02 8.04
C LEU A 282 -2.33 20.52 8.95
N LYS A 283 -1.29 21.19 8.40
CA LYS A 283 -0.15 21.73 9.17
C LYS A 283 -0.54 22.71 10.30
N LYS A 284 -1.73 23.32 10.20
CA LYS A 284 -2.25 24.21 11.25
C LYS A 284 -2.97 23.47 12.37
N LYS A 285 -3.31 22.20 12.18
CA LYS A 285 -4.17 21.44 13.08
C LYS A 285 -3.47 20.23 13.71
N LEU A 286 -2.35 19.80 13.14
CA LEU A 286 -1.43 18.79 13.68
C LEU A 286 -0.23 19.47 14.33
#